data_1633659b0e29a4a860fb81471c9dd375
#
_entry.id   1633659b0e29a4a860fb81471c9dd375
#
_cell.length_a   1.000
_cell.length_b   1.000
_cell.length_c   1.000
_cell.angle_alpha   90.00
_cell.angle_beta   90.00
_cell.angle_gamma   90.00
#
_symmetry.space_group_name_H-M   'P 1'
#
loop_
_entity.id
_entity.type
_entity.pdbx_description
1 polymer ?
#
loop_
_entity_poly.entity_id
_entity_poly.type
_entity_poly.pdbx_seq_one_letter_code
_entity_poly.pdbx_strand_id
1 'polypeptide(L)'
;MEKITVDGEICTAYTIPTTNASMLMINSKCGMLACGYIKVETADKLGDALAIVTGVNSYEQMLEKPVVAASVAAQALGVRIGMSGREALLCMC
;
A
#
# COMPACT_ATOMS: atom_id res chain seq x y z
N MET A 1 8.15 7.58 -10.74
CA MET A 1 7.23 6.48 -11.09
C MET A 1 8.01 5.31 -11.66
N GLU A 2 7.74 4.13 -11.16
CA GLU A 2 8.45 2.94 -11.62
C GLU A 2 7.51 1.74 -11.60
N LYS A 3 7.68 0.81 -12.54
CA LYS A 3 6.88 -0.41 -12.57
C LYS A 3 7.63 -1.53 -11.88
N ILE A 4 6.93 -2.22 -10.98
CA ILE A 4 7.51 -3.37 -10.27
C ILE A 4 6.57 -4.56 -10.42
N THR A 5 7.13 -5.76 -10.34
CA THR A 5 6.35 -6.99 -10.41
C THR A 5 6.30 -7.62 -9.02
N VAL A 6 5.08 -7.88 -8.54
CA VAL A 6 4.84 -8.50 -7.25
C VAL A 6 4.10 -9.81 -7.51
N ASP A 7 4.80 -10.94 -7.37
CA ASP A 7 4.25 -12.28 -7.59
C ASP A 7 3.49 -12.41 -8.92
N GLY A 8 4.07 -11.87 -9.98
CA GLY A 8 3.51 -11.93 -11.32
C GLY A 8 2.56 -10.79 -11.67
N GLU A 9 2.17 -9.96 -10.69
CA GLU A 9 1.30 -8.82 -10.93
C GLU A 9 2.13 -7.55 -11.12
N ILE A 10 1.81 -6.77 -12.16
CA ILE A 10 2.52 -5.52 -12.45
C ILE A 10 1.87 -4.39 -11.67
N CYS A 11 2.66 -3.74 -10.83
CA CYS A 11 2.23 -2.61 -10.02
C CYS A 11 3.04 -1.37 -10.37
N THR A 12 2.49 -0.20 -10.07
CA THR A 12 3.21 1.06 -10.27
C THR A 12 3.63 1.62 -8.92
N ALA A 13 4.91 1.89 -8.77
CA ALA A 13 5.48 2.37 -7.51
C ALA A 13 5.87 3.84 -7.64
N TYR A 14 5.65 4.60 -6.58
CA TYR A 14 5.93 6.03 -6.52
C TYR A 14 6.76 6.36 -5.30
N THR A 15 7.74 7.23 -5.47
CA THR A 15 8.54 7.79 -4.39
C THR A 15 8.51 9.30 -4.49
N ILE A 16 8.07 9.97 -3.43
CA ILE A 16 8.07 11.44 -3.33
C ILE A 16 8.97 11.80 -2.17
N PRO A 17 10.16 12.37 -2.42
CA PRO A 17 11.06 12.73 -1.31
C PRO A 17 10.47 13.88 -0.49
N THR A 18 10.69 13.79 0.83
CA THR A 18 10.34 14.85 1.77
C THR A 18 11.63 15.39 2.38
N THR A 19 11.54 16.37 3.27
CA THR A 19 12.72 16.95 3.90
C THR A 19 13.54 15.90 4.68
N ASN A 20 12.86 15.00 5.39
CA ASN A 20 13.53 14.04 6.27
C ASN A 20 13.32 12.58 5.91
N ALA A 21 12.50 12.31 4.88
CA ALA A 21 12.13 10.94 4.54
C ALA A 21 11.64 10.85 3.09
N SER A 22 10.82 9.86 2.80
CA SER A 22 10.18 9.71 1.49
C SER A 22 8.77 9.21 1.68
N MET A 23 7.85 9.70 0.86
CA MET A 23 6.50 9.14 0.76
C MET A 23 6.55 8.02 -0.28
N LEU A 24 6.16 6.82 0.11
CA LEU A 24 6.19 5.66 -0.76
C LEU A 24 4.78 5.14 -0.98
N MET A 25 4.50 4.73 -2.22
CA MET A 25 3.20 4.18 -2.57
C MET A 25 3.35 3.16 -3.70
N ILE A 26 2.62 2.06 -3.61
CA ILE A 26 2.56 1.06 -4.66
C ILE A 26 1.10 0.89 -5.05
N ASN A 27 0.78 1.16 -6.31
CA ASN A 27 -0.58 0.98 -6.83
C ASN A 27 -0.69 -0.35 -7.53
N SER A 28 -1.68 -1.13 -7.13
CA SER A 28 -2.10 -2.34 -7.83
C SER A 28 -3.33 -2.03 -8.67
N LYS A 29 -3.91 -3.04 -9.27
CA LYS A 29 -5.05 -2.89 -10.19
C LYS A 29 -6.29 -2.31 -9.49
N CYS A 30 -6.56 -2.73 -8.26
CA CYS A 30 -7.79 -2.38 -7.55
C CYS A 30 -7.55 -1.59 -6.28
N GLY A 31 -6.32 -1.26 -5.94
CA GLY A 31 -6.04 -0.55 -4.70
C GLY A 31 -4.59 -0.13 -4.59
N MET A 32 -4.20 0.33 -3.39
CA MET A 32 -2.87 0.84 -3.18
C MET A 32 -2.34 0.49 -1.79
N LEU A 33 -1.02 0.31 -1.73
CA LEU A 33 -0.28 0.13 -0.50
C LEU A 33 0.54 1.40 -0.28
N ALA A 34 0.40 2.06 0.86
CA ALA A 34 1.05 3.34 1.13
C ALA A 34 1.79 3.33 2.46
N CYS A 35 2.69 4.30 2.61
CA CYS A 35 3.42 4.51 3.86
C CYS A 35 2.57 5.34 4.84
N GLY A 36 3.11 5.57 6.04
CA GLY A 36 2.39 6.28 7.11
C GLY A 36 2.06 7.75 6.84
N TYR A 37 2.54 8.32 5.75
CA TYR A 37 2.14 9.67 5.35
C TYR A 37 0.68 9.75 4.88
N ILE A 38 0.09 8.64 4.47
CA ILE A 38 -1.25 8.60 3.88
C ILE A 38 -2.26 8.12 4.94
N LYS A 39 -3.49 8.64 4.87
CA LYS A 39 -4.54 8.32 5.85
C LYS A 39 -5.66 7.49 5.26
N VAL A 40 -6.07 6.47 6.00
CA VAL A 40 -7.19 5.60 5.65
C VAL A 40 -8.51 6.37 5.59
N GLU A 41 -8.69 7.36 6.45
CA GLU A 41 -9.92 8.16 6.51
C GLU A 41 -10.25 8.82 5.17
N THR A 42 -9.24 9.32 4.47
CA THR A 42 -9.43 9.92 3.14
C THR A 42 -9.87 8.87 2.13
N ALA A 43 -9.25 7.69 2.16
CA ALA A 43 -9.61 6.60 1.26
C ALA A 43 -11.05 6.14 1.52
N ASP A 44 -11.46 6.07 2.79
CA ASP A 44 -12.83 5.69 3.12
C ASP A 44 -13.86 6.68 2.57
N LYS A 45 -13.56 7.97 2.59
CA LYS A 45 -14.44 8.98 2.02
C LYS A 45 -14.59 8.83 0.51
N LEU A 46 -13.53 8.43 -0.16
CA LEU A 46 -13.52 8.29 -1.62
C LEU A 46 -13.93 6.90 -2.09
N GLY A 47 -14.01 5.93 -1.18
CA GLY A 47 -14.30 4.54 -1.54
C GLY A 47 -13.09 3.79 -2.11
N ASP A 48 -11.88 4.28 -1.89
CA ASP A 48 -10.67 3.66 -2.39
C ASP A 48 -10.18 2.55 -1.48
N ALA A 49 -9.60 1.50 -2.08
CA ALA A 49 -8.95 0.44 -1.34
C ALA A 49 -7.51 0.88 -1.02
N LEU A 50 -7.20 0.96 0.26
CA LEU A 50 -5.90 1.43 0.75
C LEU A 50 -5.47 0.60 1.94
N ALA A 51 -4.21 0.14 1.90
CA ALA A 51 -3.56 -0.51 3.04
C ALA A 51 -2.31 0.31 3.42
N ILE A 52 -2.05 0.44 4.71
CA ILE A 52 -0.94 1.23 5.24
C ILE A 52 0.08 0.33 5.91
N VAL A 53 1.35 0.52 5.57
CA VAL A 53 2.50 -0.04 6.28
C VAL A 53 3.37 1.11 6.77
N THR A 54 4.10 0.93 7.87
CA THR A 54 4.91 2.01 8.46
C THR A 54 6.35 1.58 8.66
N GLY A 55 7.24 2.57 8.87
CA GLY A 55 8.65 2.30 9.12
C GLY A 55 9.39 1.78 7.89
N VAL A 56 8.99 2.20 6.70
CA VAL A 56 9.53 1.69 5.44
C VAL A 56 10.37 2.75 4.73
N ASN A 57 11.45 2.31 4.08
CA ASN A 57 12.34 3.16 3.30
C ASN A 57 12.53 2.66 1.87
N SER A 58 11.91 1.55 1.51
CA SER A 58 12.00 0.97 0.17
C SER A 58 10.73 0.22 -0.16
N TYR A 59 10.52 -0.06 -1.43
CA TYR A 59 9.38 -0.87 -1.87
C TYR A 59 9.46 -2.28 -1.32
N GLU A 60 10.66 -2.85 -1.23
CA GLU A 60 10.87 -4.19 -0.67
C GLU A 60 10.41 -4.25 0.78
N GLN A 61 10.74 -3.23 1.58
CA GLN A 61 10.29 -3.17 2.97
C GLN A 61 8.78 -3.04 3.05
N MET A 62 8.16 -2.27 2.15
CA MET A 62 6.70 -2.15 2.11
C MET A 62 6.03 -3.50 1.91
N LEU A 63 6.62 -4.35 1.07
CA LEU A 63 6.06 -5.67 0.79
C LEU A 63 6.19 -6.64 1.96
N GLU A 64 7.16 -6.43 2.84
CA GLU A 64 7.42 -7.33 3.96
C GLU A 64 6.79 -6.88 5.28
N LYS A 65 6.58 -5.59 5.46
CA LYS A 65 6.02 -5.05 6.72
C LYS A 65 4.55 -5.41 6.88
N PRO A 66 4.08 -5.56 8.12
CA PRO A 66 2.66 -5.85 8.35
C PRO A 66 1.80 -4.62 8.09
N VAL A 67 0.60 -4.88 7.58
CA VAL A 67 -0.43 -3.85 7.41
C VAL A 67 -0.91 -3.40 8.80
N VAL A 68 -0.90 -2.10 9.03
CA VAL A 68 -1.33 -1.52 10.32
C VAL A 68 -2.68 -0.81 10.22
N ALA A 69 -3.14 -0.51 9.02
CA ALA A 69 -4.45 0.11 8.80
C ALA A 69 -4.93 -0.25 7.40
N ALA A 70 -6.25 -0.36 7.23
CA ALA A 70 -6.85 -0.70 5.94
C ALA A 70 -8.21 0.00 5.83
N SER A 71 -8.51 0.53 4.63
CA SER A 71 -9.80 1.13 4.36
C SER A 71 -10.90 0.07 4.30
N VAL A 72 -12.16 0.50 4.38
CA VAL A 72 -13.31 -0.41 4.27
C VAL A 72 -13.28 -1.15 2.93
N ALA A 73 -13.00 -0.43 1.83
CA ALA A 73 -12.92 -1.04 0.51
C ALA A 73 -11.81 -2.10 0.43
N ALA A 74 -10.64 -1.85 1.04
CA ALA A 74 -9.56 -2.83 1.08
C ALA A 74 -9.97 -4.07 1.88
N GLN A 75 -10.64 -3.88 3.00
CA GLN A 75 -11.13 -5.01 3.81
C GLN A 75 -12.12 -5.87 3.04
N ALA A 76 -12.96 -5.24 2.22
CA ALA A 76 -13.92 -5.97 1.37
C ALA A 76 -13.19 -6.83 0.33
N LEU A 77 -11.98 -6.48 -0.06
CA LEU A 77 -11.16 -7.27 -0.99
C LEU A 77 -10.33 -8.34 -0.29
N GLY A 78 -10.42 -8.45 1.03
CA GLY A 78 -9.72 -9.47 1.80
C GLY A 78 -8.51 -9.00 2.59
N VAL A 79 -8.18 -7.70 2.53
CA VAL A 79 -7.05 -7.17 3.31
C VAL A 79 -7.36 -7.21 4.80
N ARG A 80 -6.39 -7.67 5.59
CA ARG A 80 -6.50 -7.76 7.05
C ARG A 80 -5.29 -7.15 7.72
N ILE A 81 -5.50 -6.51 8.86
CA ILE A 81 -4.42 -5.99 9.70
C ILE A 81 -3.49 -7.14 10.08
N GLY A 82 -2.20 -6.92 9.97
CA GLY A 82 -1.19 -7.92 10.32
C GLY A 82 -0.66 -8.75 9.16
N MET A 83 -1.37 -8.78 8.03
CA MET A 83 -0.82 -9.47 6.85
C MET A 83 0.31 -8.61 6.25
N SER A 84 1.17 -9.23 5.44
CA SER A 84 2.26 -8.48 4.80
C SER A 84 1.71 -7.53 3.73
N GLY A 85 2.47 -6.47 3.42
CA GLY A 85 2.12 -5.58 2.33
C GLY A 85 1.97 -6.31 1.01
N ARG A 86 2.80 -7.34 0.77
CA ARG A 86 2.70 -8.19 -0.42
C ARG A 86 1.33 -8.87 -0.51
N GLU A 87 0.91 -9.50 0.59
CA GLU A 87 -0.39 -10.16 0.64
C GLU A 87 -1.53 -9.17 0.42
N ALA A 88 -1.43 -7.98 1.01
CA ALA A 88 -2.43 -6.94 0.84
C ALA A 88 -2.52 -6.49 -0.63
N LEU A 89 -1.39 -6.26 -1.29
CA LEU A 89 -1.39 -5.89 -2.70
C LEU A 89 -2.03 -6.96 -3.58
N LEU A 90 -1.76 -8.22 -3.30
CA LEU A 90 -2.34 -9.32 -4.07
C LEU A 90 -3.84 -9.40 -3.87
N CYS A 91 -4.36 -9.07 -2.68
CA CYS A 91 -5.80 -8.97 -2.45
C CYS A 91 -6.44 -7.85 -3.27
N MET A 92 -5.69 -6.81 -3.61
CA MET A 92 -6.19 -5.65 -4.34
C MET A 92 -5.88 -5.69 -5.83
N CYS A 93 -5.55 -6.85 -6.35
CA CYS A 93 -5.27 -7.03 -7.79
C CYS A 93 -6.45 -7.56 -8.58
#